data_de6aaadb9ca83758cd52e61d6663e4ab
#
_entry.id   de6aaadb9ca83758cd52e61d6663e4ab
#
_cell.length_a   1.000
_cell.length_b   1.000
_cell.length_c   1.000
_cell.angle_alpha   90.00
_cell.angle_beta   90.00
_cell.angle_gamma   90.00
#
_symmetry.space_group_name_H-M   'P 1'
#
loop_
_entity.id
_entity.type
_entity.pdbx_description
1 polymer ?
#
loop_
_entity_poly.entity_id
_entity_poly.type
_entity_poly.pdbx_seq_one_letter_code
_entity_poly.pdbx_strand_id
1 'polypeptide(L)'
;MGMGFGLFEVMFFVMFILFFAVFVGTLLKGIGQWNKNNHAPRLTVPVTVVAKRTNVSRHHHGEHHHTSTSTTYYVTFQVESGDRMELKMSGSEYGLIVEGDRGALTFQGTRFLKFERQF
;
A
#
# COMPACT_ATOMS: atom_id res chain seq x y z
N MET A 1 -2.69 35.72 40.94
CA MET A 1 -2.52 34.95 40.72
C MET A 1 -1.64 34.64 40.10
N GLY A 2 -1.26 34.76 40.16
CA GLY A 2 -0.57 34.55 39.80
C GLY A 2 -0.09 33.70 39.10
N MET A 3 0.10 33.07 39.13
CA MET A 3 0.52 32.33 38.55
C MET A 3 0.04 31.45 38.22
N GLY A 4 -0.63 31.51 38.23
CA GLY A 4 -1.23 30.44 37.99
C GLY A 4 -1.82 30.23 36.78
N PHE A 5 -1.57 29.13 36.26
CA PHE A 5 -2.39 28.67 35.25
C PHE A 5 -3.63 28.14 35.92
N GLY A 6 -4.78 28.62 35.49
CA GLY A 6 -6.04 28.03 35.91
C GLY A 6 -6.15 26.58 35.39
N LEU A 7 -7.03 25.83 36.03
CA LEU A 7 -7.31 24.48 35.62
C LEU A 7 -7.66 24.40 34.12
N PHE A 8 -8.35 25.41 33.65
CA PHE A 8 -8.79 25.51 32.27
C PHE A 8 -7.59 25.60 31.29
N GLU A 9 -6.62 26.41 31.66
CA GLU A 9 -5.42 26.59 30.84
C GLU A 9 -4.57 25.33 30.81
N VAL A 10 -4.47 24.65 31.93
CA VAL A 10 -3.76 23.38 32.03
C VAL A 10 -4.41 22.33 31.13
N MET A 11 -5.73 22.25 31.15
CA MET A 11 -6.47 21.33 30.30
C MET A 11 -6.24 21.65 28.81
N PHE A 12 -6.20 22.95 28.48
CA PHE A 12 -5.97 23.37 27.10
C PHE A 12 -4.58 22.94 26.64
N PHE A 13 -3.56 23.15 27.45
CA PHE A 13 -2.20 22.73 27.08
C PHE A 13 -2.08 21.23 26.94
N VAL A 14 -2.68 20.47 27.82
CA VAL A 14 -2.65 19.01 27.77
C VAL A 14 -3.30 18.54 26.48
N MET A 15 -4.45 19.10 26.15
CA MET A 15 -5.17 18.75 24.92
C MET A 15 -4.36 19.07 23.69
N PHE A 16 -3.71 20.24 23.70
CA PHE A 16 -2.89 20.67 22.58
C PHE A 16 -1.67 19.72 22.39
N ILE A 17 -1.03 19.35 23.49
CA ILE A 17 0.11 18.44 23.45
C ILE A 17 -0.32 17.08 22.90
N LEU A 18 -1.46 16.57 23.35
CA LEU A 18 -2.00 15.29 22.86
C LEU A 18 -2.30 15.34 21.37
N PHE A 19 -2.93 16.43 20.93
CA PHE A 19 -3.25 16.62 19.51
C PHE A 19 -1.97 16.66 18.67
N PHE A 20 -0.98 17.39 19.13
CA PHE A 20 0.28 17.51 18.42
C PHE A 20 1.02 16.18 18.36
N ALA A 21 0.98 15.42 19.45
CA ALA A 21 1.63 14.09 19.49
C ALA A 21 0.99 13.13 18.50
N VAL A 22 -0.35 13.15 18.39
CA VAL A 22 -1.06 12.32 17.41
C VAL A 22 -0.71 12.73 15.99
N PHE A 23 -0.65 14.05 15.75
CA PHE A 23 -0.34 14.59 14.43
C PHE A 23 1.08 14.16 14.00
N VAL A 24 2.07 14.34 14.87
CA VAL A 24 3.45 13.95 14.59
C VAL A 24 3.55 12.44 14.41
N GLY A 25 2.86 11.67 15.24
CA GLY A 25 2.84 10.22 15.12
C GLY A 25 2.29 9.75 13.78
N THR A 26 1.24 10.43 13.28
CA THR A 26 0.67 10.12 11.98
C THR A 26 1.65 10.42 10.84
N LEU A 27 2.34 11.54 10.93
CA LEU A 27 3.35 11.90 9.93
C LEU A 27 4.51 10.91 9.93
N LEU A 28 4.98 10.51 11.10
CA LEU A 28 6.06 9.54 11.22
C LEU A 28 5.67 8.18 10.66
N LYS A 29 4.43 7.78 10.84
CA LYS A 29 3.94 6.52 10.24
C LYS A 29 3.99 6.57 8.73
N GLY A 30 3.65 7.70 8.12
CA GLY A 30 3.73 7.84 6.67
C GLY A 30 5.15 7.71 6.16
N ILE A 31 6.10 8.34 6.82
CA ILE A 31 7.53 8.24 6.47
C ILE A 31 8.03 6.81 6.71
N GLY A 32 7.61 6.20 7.81
CA GLY A 32 7.97 4.84 8.14
C GLY A 32 7.49 3.83 7.12
N GLN A 33 6.29 4.02 6.59
CA GLN A 33 5.73 3.18 5.53
C GLN A 33 6.61 3.21 4.28
N TRP A 34 7.02 4.42 3.87
CA TRP A 34 7.87 4.58 2.70
C TRP A 34 9.23 3.89 2.90
N ASN A 35 9.85 4.07 4.06
CA ASN A 35 11.10 3.41 4.40
C ASN A 35 10.97 1.89 4.44
N LYS A 36 9.85 1.38 4.95
CA LYS A 36 9.61 -0.05 5.00
C LYS A 36 9.61 -0.68 3.62
N ASN A 37 9.02 -0.02 2.63
CA ASN A 37 8.99 -0.55 1.27
C ASN A 37 10.39 -0.68 0.68
N ASN A 38 11.31 0.24 1.04
CA ASN A 38 12.67 0.23 0.51
C ASN A 38 13.59 -0.72 1.27
N HIS A 39 13.34 -0.93 2.55
CA HIS A 39 14.21 -1.71 3.42
C HIS A 39 13.55 -2.95 4.00
N ALA A 40 12.31 -3.24 3.61
CA ALA A 40 11.61 -4.40 4.10
C ALA A 40 12.31 -5.69 3.68
N PRO A 41 12.31 -6.72 4.53
CA PRO A 41 12.82 -8.01 4.11
C PRO A 41 11.90 -8.64 3.07
N ARG A 42 12.45 -9.52 2.27
CA ARG A 42 11.63 -10.32 1.36
C ARG A 42 10.89 -11.36 2.18
N LEU A 43 9.60 -11.44 1.97
CA LEU A 43 8.73 -12.39 2.67
C LEU A 43 8.07 -13.29 1.66
N THR A 44 7.96 -14.56 2.00
CA THR A 44 7.23 -15.55 1.20
C THR A 44 6.12 -16.12 2.06
N VAL A 45 4.87 -15.95 1.62
CA VAL A 45 3.70 -16.37 2.39
C VAL A 45 2.73 -17.10 1.50
N PRO A 46 1.96 -18.07 2.05
CA PRO A 46 0.89 -18.71 1.27
C PRO A 46 -0.26 -17.73 1.08
N VAL A 47 -0.76 -17.66 -0.14
CA VAL A 47 -1.84 -16.74 -0.50
C VAL A 47 -2.81 -17.41 -1.48
N THR A 48 -3.99 -16.80 -1.61
CA THR A 48 -4.97 -17.15 -2.64
C THR A 48 -5.23 -15.89 -3.46
N VAL A 49 -5.24 -16.04 -4.78
CA VAL A 49 -5.56 -14.93 -5.68
C VAL A 49 -7.08 -14.74 -5.68
N VAL A 50 -7.54 -13.60 -5.17
CA VAL A 50 -8.98 -13.34 -5.04
C VAL A 50 -9.51 -12.40 -6.10
N ALA A 51 -8.67 -11.56 -6.70
CA ALA A 51 -9.10 -10.62 -7.74
C ALA A 51 -7.95 -10.19 -8.61
N LYS A 52 -8.27 -9.83 -9.85
CA LYS A 52 -7.34 -9.24 -10.80
C LYS A 52 -8.01 -8.02 -11.41
N ARG A 53 -7.27 -6.94 -11.61
CA ARG A 53 -7.82 -5.78 -12.30
C ARG A 53 -6.75 -5.11 -13.14
N THR A 54 -7.18 -4.41 -14.16
CA THR A 54 -6.31 -3.58 -14.99
C THR A 54 -6.79 -2.15 -14.93
N ASN A 55 -5.83 -1.23 -15.02
CA ASN A 55 -6.11 0.19 -15.11
C ASN A 55 -5.50 0.70 -16.41
N VAL A 56 -6.35 1.16 -17.33
CA VAL A 56 -5.90 1.63 -18.63
C VAL A 56 -5.94 3.15 -18.63
N SER A 57 -4.79 3.76 -18.89
CA SER A 57 -4.66 5.21 -19.03
C SER A 57 -4.44 5.56 -20.48
N ARG A 58 -5.22 6.50 -20.99
CA ARG A 58 -5.05 7.00 -22.36
C ARG A 58 -4.50 8.41 -22.29
N HIS A 59 -3.44 8.64 -23.05
CA HIS A 59 -2.84 9.96 -23.17
C HIS A 59 -2.97 10.44 -24.60
N HIS A 60 -3.65 11.59 -24.77
CA HIS A 60 -3.77 12.24 -26.06
C HIS A 60 -2.63 13.24 -26.23
N HIS A 61 -1.84 13.06 -27.26
CA HIS A 61 -0.86 14.06 -27.66
C HIS A 61 -1.47 14.84 -28.81
N GLY A 62 -1.97 16.04 -28.50
CA GLY A 62 -2.91 16.77 -29.33
C GLY A 62 -2.51 17.07 -30.77
N GLU A 63 -1.26 17.41 -31.04
CA GLU A 63 -0.90 17.87 -32.40
C GLU A 63 -0.65 16.76 -33.40
N HIS A 64 -0.36 15.57 -32.95
CA HIS A 64 0.00 14.48 -33.85
C HIS A 64 -1.02 13.36 -33.87
N HIS A 65 -2.15 13.54 -33.23
CA HIS A 65 -3.20 12.54 -33.16
C HIS A 65 -2.73 11.18 -32.67
N HIS A 66 -1.60 11.14 -31.97
CA HIS A 66 -1.12 9.91 -31.38
C HIS A 66 -1.77 9.71 -30.02
N THR A 67 -2.40 8.57 -29.86
CA THR A 67 -2.95 8.17 -28.57
C THR A 67 -2.02 7.12 -28.00
N SER A 68 -1.35 7.42 -26.89
CA SER A 68 -0.60 6.40 -26.18
C SER A 68 -1.47 5.82 -25.08
N THR A 69 -1.44 4.52 -24.96
CA THR A 69 -2.22 3.80 -23.95
C THR A 69 -1.25 3.06 -23.06
N SER A 70 -1.37 3.28 -21.75
CA SER A 70 -0.60 2.51 -20.80
C SER A 70 -1.56 1.71 -19.93
N THR A 71 -1.21 0.46 -19.66
CA THR A 71 -2.00 -0.43 -18.84
C THR A 71 -1.21 -0.82 -17.62
N THR A 72 -1.82 -0.69 -16.45
CA THR A 72 -1.25 -1.12 -15.19
C THR A 72 -2.03 -2.32 -14.68
N TYR A 73 -1.32 -3.35 -14.25
CA TYR A 73 -1.91 -4.61 -13.84
C TYR A 73 -1.79 -4.77 -12.33
N TYR A 74 -2.90 -5.17 -11.71
CA TYR A 74 -2.97 -5.36 -10.25
C TYR A 74 -3.58 -6.71 -9.94
N VAL A 75 -3.03 -7.38 -8.95
CA VAL A 75 -3.57 -8.66 -8.45
C VAL A 75 -3.76 -8.53 -6.94
N THR A 76 -4.91 -8.95 -6.46
CA THR A 76 -5.22 -8.96 -5.03
C THR A 76 -5.01 -10.36 -4.48
N PHE A 77 -4.18 -10.46 -3.47
CA PHE A 77 -3.86 -11.70 -2.79
C PHE A 77 -4.45 -11.69 -1.39
N GLN A 78 -4.98 -12.81 -0.96
CA GLN A 78 -5.50 -12.96 0.39
C GLN A 78 -4.61 -13.94 1.15
N VAL A 79 -4.09 -13.50 2.30
CA VAL A 79 -3.29 -14.36 3.18
C VAL A 79 -4.20 -15.17 4.10
N GLU A 80 -3.60 -16.14 4.81
CA GLU A 80 -4.37 -17.05 5.66
C GLU A 80 -5.19 -16.35 6.75
N SER A 81 -4.71 -15.22 7.24
CA SER A 81 -5.44 -14.44 8.24
C SER A 81 -6.70 -13.78 7.70
N GLY A 82 -6.90 -13.79 6.38
CA GLY A 82 -8.02 -13.11 5.73
C GLY A 82 -7.69 -11.74 5.22
N ASP A 83 -6.53 -11.21 5.55
CA ASP A 83 -6.10 -9.90 5.04
C ASP A 83 -5.82 -9.96 3.55
N ARG A 84 -6.11 -8.88 2.87
CA ARG A 84 -5.88 -8.77 1.43
C ARG A 84 -4.87 -7.69 1.12
N MET A 85 -4.06 -7.96 0.11
CA MET A 85 -3.10 -6.99 -0.40
C MET A 85 -3.16 -6.95 -1.91
N GLU A 86 -3.13 -5.76 -2.48
CA GLU A 86 -3.11 -5.59 -3.93
C GLU A 86 -1.71 -5.18 -4.34
N LEU A 87 -1.15 -5.90 -5.31
CA LEU A 87 0.20 -5.65 -5.80
C LEU A 87 0.18 -5.39 -7.29
N LYS A 88 1.00 -4.43 -7.71
CA LYS A 88 1.20 -4.09 -9.11
C LYS A 88 2.24 -5.03 -9.71
N MET A 89 2.01 -5.45 -10.95
CA MET A 89 2.95 -6.35 -11.62
C MET A 89 2.98 -6.11 -13.13
N SER A 90 3.92 -6.76 -13.80
CA SER A 90 4.02 -6.69 -15.26
C SER A 90 2.88 -7.47 -15.91
N GLY A 91 2.60 -7.13 -17.17
CA GLY A 91 1.55 -7.83 -17.93
C GLY A 91 1.86 -9.31 -18.12
N SER A 92 3.13 -9.67 -18.28
CA SER A 92 3.51 -11.08 -18.44
C SER A 92 3.26 -11.87 -17.17
N GLU A 93 3.53 -11.30 -16.00
CA GLU A 93 3.27 -11.94 -14.73
C GLU A 93 1.76 -12.02 -14.46
N TYR A 94 1.04 -10.94 -14.75
CA TYR A 94 -0.40 -10.89 -14.60
C TYR A 94 -1.09 -11.98 -15.42
N GLY A 95 -0.62 -12.21 -16.65
CA GLY A 95 -1.20 -13.21 -17.53
C GLY A 95 -1.02 -14.65 -17.06
N LEU A 96 -0.02 -14.90 -16.21
CA LEU A 96 0.24 -16.23 -15.68
C LEU A 96 -0.57 -16.54 -14.42
N ILE A 97 -1.20 -15.55 -13.84
CA ILE A 97 -1.94 -15.66 -12.58
C ILE A 97 -3.43 -15.70 -12.89
N VAL A 98 -4.15 -16.64 -12.28
CA VAL A 98 -5.58 -16.82 -12.47
C VAL A 98 -6.28 -16.67 -11.13
N GLU A 99 -7.47 -16.05 -11.14
CA GLU A 99 -8.26 -15.93 -9.92
C GLU A 99 -8.57 -17.32 -9.38
N GLY A 100 -8.39 -17.49 -8.08
CA GLY A 100 -8.54 -18.78 -7.42
C GLY A 100 -7.24 -19.55 -7.26
N ASP A 101 -6.15 -19.09 -7.90
CA ASP A 101 -4.85 -19.75 -7.73
C ASP A 101 -4.39 -19.64 -6.28
N ARG A 102 -3.78 -20.71 -5.80
CA ARG A 102 -3.14 -20.75 -4.49
C ARG A 102 -1.66 -21.01 -4.69
N GLY A 103 -0.86 -20.34 -3.88
CA GLY A 103 0.56 -20.53 -3.98
C GLY A 103 1.34 -19.68 -3.01
N ALA A 104 2.64 -19.62 -3.24
CA ALA A 104 3.55 -18.84 -2.42
C ALA A 104 3.84 -17.52 -3.09
N LEU A 105 3.51 -16.42 -2.41
CA LEU A 105 3.79 -15.07 -2.86
C LEU A 105 5.04 -14.56 -2.18
N THR A 106 6.02 -14.12 -2.96
CA THR A 106 7.20 -13.43 -2.47
C THR A 106 7.07 -11.95 -2.78
N PHE A 107 7.20 -11.13 -1.76
CA PHE A 107 7.05 -9.69 -1.90
C PHE A 107 7.98 -8.97 -0.93
N GLN A 108 8.22 -7.70 -1.21
CA GLN A 108 9.02 -6.84 -0.35
C GLN A 108 8.26 -5.54 -0.15
N GLY A 109 7.70 -5.35 1.06
CA GLY A 109 6.80 -4.22 1.31
C GLY A 109 5.56 -4.32 0.45
N THR A 110 5.38 -3.38 -0.47
CA THR A 110 4.28 -3.41 -1.44
C THR A 110 4.72 -3.82 -2.83
N ARG A 111 5.96 -4.28 -2.96
CA ARG A 111 6.53 -4.66 -4.26
C ARG A 111 6.35 -6.16 -4.50
N PHE A 112 5.72 -6.50 -5.61
CA PHE A 112 5.61 -7.88 -6.04
C PHE A 112 6.95 -8.36 -6.59
N LEU A 113 7.40 -9.55 -6.14
CA LEU A 113 8.63 -10.15 -6.63
C LEU A 113 8.36 -11.44 -7.39
N LYS A 114 7.56 -12.35 -6.83
CA LYS A 114 7.34 -13.65 -7.43
C LYS A 114 6.08 -14.31 -6.86
N PHE A 115 5.40 -15.08 -7.68
CA PHE A 115 4.29 -15.92 -7.24
C PHE A 115 4.49 -17.32 -7.81
N GLU A 116 4.57 -18.32 -6.95
CA GLU A 116 4.66 -19.72 -7.35
C GLU A 116 3.35 -20.42 -7.03
N ARG A 117 2.64 -20.83 -8.07
CA ARG A 117 1.38 -21.54 -7.89
C ARG A 117 1.62 -22.90 -7.30
N GLN A 118 0.87 -23.25 -6.27
CA GLN A 118 0.99 -24.53 -5.58
C GLN A 118 -0.39 -25.15 -5.45
N PHE A 119 -1.08 -25.25 -6.48
CA PHE A 119 -2.38 -25.73 -6.41
C PHE A 119 -2.94 -25.84 -5.05
#